data_51f9e0efc475664499fd534a4928a05c
#
_entry.id   51f9e0efc475664499fd534a4928a05c
#
_cell.length_a   1.000
_cell.length_b   1.000
_cell.length_c   1.000
_cell.angle_alpha   90.00
_cell.angle_beta   90.00
_cell.angle_gamma   90.00
#
_symmetry.space_group_name_H-M   'P 1'
#
loop_
_entity.id
_entity.type
_entity.pdbx_description
1 polymer ?
#
loop_
_entity_poly.entity_id
_entity_poly.type
_entity_poly.pdbx_seq_one_letter_code
_entity_poly.pdbx_strand_id
1 'polypeptide(L)'
;MLILKYLILGIIQGFTEPLPISSSGHLRIFKSLFNSEVLSDMNFEIIVNFGSLIAILILYRKEIASIIKDFFMFIKTKEKKYSVNYKYAWLIVVGTIPAALLGLFVKDFIEEYFTTKLVGLMLIVTSILLFMIKDIKGKKEKKDMTYLDALKIGLFQVVALLPGISRSGATVVGGMKSNLTRETALNYSFMLYIPISVASMVLGVKDLITAGNIATLAIPYLISMIAAGIVTYYAAKLFIDIMKKGKLIYFSIYCFIVGLVVFIIF
;
A
#
# COMPACT_ATOMS: atom_id res chain seq x y z
N MET A 1 -19.90 21.87 1.69
CA MET A 1 -19.91 20.52 2.30
C MET A 1 -19.15 19.46 1.48
N LEU A 2 -19.25 19.46 0.16
CA LEU A 2 -18.59 18.48 -0.72
C LEU A 2 -17.06 18.48 -0.56
N ILE A 3 -16.40 19.63 -0.74
CA ILE A 3 -14.94 19.79 -0.61
C ILE A 3 -14.41 19.28 0.73
N LEU A 4 -15.14 19.55 1.83
CA LEU A 4 -14.74 19.09 3.16
C LEU A 4 -14.76 17.56 3.27
N LYS A 5 -15.75 16.88 2.66
CA LYS A 5 -15.81 15.41 2.64
C LYS A 5 -14.62 14.83 1.90
N TYR A 6 -14.31 15.38 0.72
CA TYR A 6 -13.14 14.95 -0.07
C TYR A 6 -11.82 15.21 0.64
N LEU A 7 -11.68 16.36 1.31
CA LEU A 7 -10.49 16.68 2.11
C LEU A 7 -10.29 15.66 3.25
N ILE A 8 -11.36 15.37 4.02
CA ILE A 8 -11.29 14.39 5.13
C ILE A 8 -10.89 13.00 4.60
N LEU A 9 -11.49 12.56 3.51
CA LEU A 9 -11.14 11.27 2.92
C LEU A 9 -9.71 11.23 2.36
N GLY A 10 -9.23 12.34 1.79
CA GLY A 10 -7.84 12.47 1.38
C GLY A 10 -6.87 12.37 2.57
N ILE A 11 -7.21 12.97 3.71
CA ILE A 11 -6.45 12.84 4.96
C ILE A 11 -6.46 11.39 5.46
N ILE A 12 -7.63 10.74 5.47
CA ILE A 12 -7.77 9.34 5.89
C ILE A 12 -6.94 8.43 5.00
N GLN A 13 -7.04 8.57 3.68
CA GLN A 13 -6.22 7.83 2.73
C GLN A 13 -4.74 8.03 3.00
N GLY A 14 -4.32 9.29 3.10
CA GLY A 14 -2.91 9.63 3.30
C GLY A 14 -2.33 9.07 4.60
N PHE A 15 -3.12 9.05 5.66
CA PHE A 15 -2.70 8.49 6.94
C PHE A 15 -2.66 6.95 6.91
N THR A 16 -3.68 6.32 6.34
CA THR A 16 -3.84 4.87 6.40
C THR A 16 -3.05 4.12 5.33
N GLU A 17 -2.69 4.75 4.20
CA GLU A 17 -2.02 4.10 3.07
C GLU A 17 -0.63 3.54 3.43
N PRO A 18 0.31 4.32 4.00
CA PRO A 18 1.62 3.78 4.34
C PRO A 18 1.59 2.87 5.58
N LEU A 19 0.61 3.07 6.48
CA LEU A 19 0.49 2.30 7.72
C LEU A 19 -0.08 0.90 7.47
N PRO A 20 0.25 -0.08 8.29
CA PRO A 20 -0.21 -1.46 8.09
C PRO A 20 -1.65 -1.68 8.62
N ILE A 21 -2.60 -0.78 8.25
CA ILE A 21 -3.98 -0.76 8.79
C ILE A 21 -5.08 -0.78 7.73
N SER A 22 -4.74 -0.91 6.44
CA SER A 22 -5.66 -0.97 5.30
C SER A 22 -6.42 0.33 4.97
N SER A 23 -5.89 1.10 4.04
CA SER A 23 -6.52 2.33 3.53
C SER A 23 -7.86 2.06 2.83
N SER A 24 -7.92 1.06 1.94
CA SER A 24 -9.15 0.66 1.26
C SER A 24 -10.26 0.24 2.24
N GLY A 25 -9.90 -0.48 3.30
CA GLY A 25 -10.81 -0.82 4.37
C GLY A 25 -11.39 0.42 5.06
N HIS A 26 -10.54 1.36 5.44
CA HIS A 26 -10.96 2.60 6.09
C HIS A 26 -11.83 3.47 5.18
N LEU A 27 -11.43 3.65 3.92
CA LEU A 27 -12.26 4.41 2.97
C LEU A 27 -13.64 3.79 2.82
N ARG A 28 -13.74 2.45 2.73
CA ARG A 28 -15.03 1.76 2.62
C ARG A 28 -15.90 1.93 3.87
N ILE A 29 -15.30 1.84 5.06
CA ILE A 29 -16.00 2.10 6.33
C ILE A 29 -16.55 3.53 6.36
N PHE A 30 -15.73 4.51 6.03
CA PHE A 30 -16.17 5.92 6.02
C PHE A 30 -17.23 6.20 4.95
N LYS A 31 -17.10 5.58 3.75
CA LYS A 31 -18.15 5.63 2.72
C LYS A 31 -19.49 5.12 3.26
N SER A 32 -19.49 3.99 3.94
CA SER A 32 -20.71 3.41 4.55
C SER A 32 -21.30 4.29 5.65
N LEU A 33 -20.48 4.91 6.49
CA LEU A 33 -20.93 5.79 7.57
C LEU A 33 -21.53 7.11 7.07
N PHE A 34 -20.98 7.68 6.01
CA PHE A 34 -21.43 8.97 5.48
C PHE A 34 -22.63 8.87 4.54
N ASN A 35 -23.07 7.65 4.20
CA ASN A 35 -24.18 7.34 3.30
C ASN A 35 -24.20 8.24 2.05
N SER A 36 -23.05 8.42 1.40
CA SER A 36 -22.83 9.44 0.39
C SER A 36 -22.57 8.78 -0.96
N GLU A 37 -23.47 8.92 -1.91
CA GLU A 37 -23.32 8.50 -3.30
C GLU A 37 -22.04 9.05 -3.95
N VAL A 38 -21.60 10.23 -3.53
CA VAL A 38 -20.36 10.88 -3.96
C VAL A 38 -19.10 10.03 -3.66
N LEU A 39 -19.19 9.12 -2.71
CA LEU A 39 -18.09 8.28 -2.26
C LEU A 39 -18.06 6.91 -2.93
N SER A 40 -19.05 6.58 -3.75
CA SER A 40 -19.05 5.37 -4.58
C SER A 40 -18.14 5.50 -5.81
N ASP A 41 -17.55 6.68 -6.02
CA ASP A 41 -16.70 6.96 -7.17
C ASP A 41 -15.33 6.28 -7.02
N MET A 42 -15.08 5.26 -7.82
CA MET A 42 -13.79 4.56 -7.90
C MET A 42 -12.66 5.49 -8.36
N ASN A 43 -12.97 6.53 -9.14
CA ASN A 43 -12.00 7.51 -9.60
C ASN A 43 -11.35 8.27 -8.44
N PHE A 44 -12.11 8.50 -7.35
CA PHE A 44 -11.59 9.12 -6.14
C PHE A 44 -10.42 8.32 -5.54
N GLU A 45 -10.57 6.99 -5.42
CA GLU A 45 -9.52 6.14 -4.82
C GLU A 45 -8.23 6.16 -5.65
N ILE A 46 -8.35 6.19 -6.98
CA ILE A 46 -7.20 6.28 -7.89
C ILE A 46 -6.46 7.60 -7.67
N ILE A 47 -7.18 8.70 -7.57
CA ILE A 47 -6.60 10.05 -7.43
C ILE A 47 -5.90 10.23 -6.08
N VAL A 48 -6.51 9.80 -4.97
CA VAL A 48 -5.88 9.93 -3.65
C VAL A 48 -4.70 8.96 -3.48
N ASN A 49 -4.77 7.78 -4.10
CA ASN A 49 -3.64 6.85 -4.16
C ASN A 49 -2.48 7.44 -4.98
N PHE A 50 -2.77 8.17 -6.04
CA PHE A 50 -1.74 8.88 -6.80
C PHE A 50 -1.04 9.96 -5.95
N GLY A 51 -1.79 10.73 -5.14
CA GLY A 51 -1.20 11.65 -4.16
C GLY A 51 -0.24 10.95 -3.20
N SER A 52 -0.66 9.78 -2.68
CA SER A 52 0.18 8.96 -1.80
C SER A 52 1.42 8.42 -2.53
N LEU A 53 1.28 8.01 -3.80
CA LEU A 53 2.40 7.57 -4.63
C LEU A 53 3.45 8.67 -4.79
N ILE A 54 3.04 9.90 -5.11
CA ILE A 54 3.95 11.04 -5.21
C ILE A 54 4.73 11.23 -3.91
N ALA A 55 4.07 11.15 -2.76
CA ALA A 55 4.72 11.28 -1.46
C ALA A 55 5.80 10.20 -1.22
N ILE A 56 5.51 8.94 -1.56
CA ILE A 56 6.47 7.84 -1.45
C ILE A 56 7.65 8.03 -2.43
N LEU A 57 7.38 8.45 -3.66
CA LEU A 57 8.44 8.76 -4.63
C LEU A 57 9.36 9.88 -4.12
N ILE A 58 8.82 10.94 -3.52
CA ILE A 58 9.59 12.02 -2.91
C ILE A 58 10.41 11.51 -1.73
N LEU A 59 9.82 10.69 -0.85
CA LEU A 59 10.47 10.15 0.33
C LEU A 59 11.67 9.27 -0.04
N TYR A 60 11.50 8.40 -1.04
CA TYR A 60 12.49 7.43 -1.48
C TYR A 60 13.30 7.86 -2.72
N ARG A 61 13.22 9.14 -3.15
CA ARG A 61 13.83 9.63 -4.39
C ARG A 61 15.32 9.29 -4.54
N LYS A 62 16.08 9.33 -3.44
CA LYS A 62 17.52 9.01 -3.46
C LYS A 62 17.76 7.52 -3.68
N GLU A 63 17.00 6.67 -3.03
CA GLU A 63 17.10 5.22 -3.18
C GLU A 63 16.67 4.79 -4.58
N ILE A 64 15.55 5.32 -5.08
CA ILE A 64 15.04 5.06 -6.43
C ILE A 64 16.08 5.48 -7.47
N ALA A 65 16.62 6.70 -7.35
CA ALA A 65 17.67 7.19 -8.26
C ALA A 65 18.92 6.28 -8.24
N SER A 66 19.33 5.82 -7.05
CA SER A 66 20.44 4.87 -6.91
C SER A 66 20.16 3.53 -7.59
N ILE A 67 18.95 2.97 -7.40
CA ILE A 67 18.53 1.71 -8.03
C ILE A 67 18.56 1.85 -9.56
N ILE A 68 17.98 2.92 -10.10
CA ILE A 68 17.94 3.17 -11.56
C ILE A 68 19.36 3.35 -12.10
N LYS A 69 20.18 4.19 -11.46
CA LYS A 69 21.57 4.41 -11.88
C LYS A 69 22.36 3.09 -11.91
N ASP A 70 22.34 2.35 -10.81
CA ASP A 70 23.11 1.13 -10.66
C ASP A 70 22.61 0.02 -11.60
N PHE A 71 21.31 -0.01 -11.90
CA PHE A 71 20.74 -0.93 -12.88
C PHE A 71 21.37 -0.76 -14.25
N PHE A 72 21.40 0.47 -14.79
CA PHE A 72 21.98 0.76 -16.08
C PHE A 72 23.52 0.65 -16.07
N MET A 73 24.17 1.07 -14.96
CA MET A 73 25.62 0.93 -14.83
C MET A 73 26.06 -0.53 -14.81
N PHE A 74 25.31 -1.41 -14.12
CA PHE A 74 25.60 -2.84 -14.12
C PHE A 74 25.47 -3.46 -15.52
N ILE A 75 24.45 -3.08 -16.28
CA ILE A 75 24.28 -3.56 -17.66
C ILE A 75 25.50 -3.15 -18.51
N LYS A 76 25.97 -1.90 -18.36
CA LYS A 76 27.07 -1.34 -19.15
C LYS A 76 28.44 -1.88 -18.74
N THR A 77 28.72 -1.95 -17.42
CA THR A 77 30.10 -2.18 -16.92
C THR A 77 30.32 -3.55 -16.30
N LYS A 78 29.23 -4.24 -15.90
CA LYS A 78 29.25 -5.50 -15.14
C LYS A 78 30.04 -5.45 -13.82
N GLU A 79 30.35 -4.25 -13.32
CA GLU A 79 31.07 -4.07 -12.08
C GLU A 79 30.25 -4.53 -10.87
N LYS A 80 30.87 -5.34 -10.00
CA LYS A 80 30.22 -5.95 -8.82
C LYS A 80 29.57 -4.94 -7.85
N LYS A 81 30.10 -3.71 -7.78
CA LYS A 81 29.56 -2.65 -6.91
C LYS A 81 28.11 -2.27 -7.22
N TYR A 82 27.65 -2.46 -8.47
CA TYR A 82 26.29 -2.15 -8.89
C TYR A 82 25.34 -3.37 -8.82
N SER A 83 25.86 -4.58 -8.57
CA SER A 83 25.11 -5.84 -8.66
C SER A 83 23.95 -5.94 -7.65
N VAL A 84 24.10 -5.34 -6.46
CA VAL A 84 23.08 -5.38 -5.41
C VAL A 84 21.80 -4.66 -5.84
N ASN A 85 21.92 -3.43 -6.34
CA ASN A 85 20.77 -2.65 -6.81
C ASN A 85 20.21 -3.21 -8.14
N TYR A 86 21.05 -3.75 -9.02
CA TYR A 86 20.60 -4.45 -10.22
C TYR A 86 19.72 -5.65 -9.87
N LYS A 87 20.18 -6.52 -8.97
CA LYS A 87 19.39 -7.64 -8.46
C LYS A 87 18.11 -7.16 -7.77
N TYR A 88 18.21 -6.12 -6.95
CA TYR A 88 17.07 -5.59 -6.21
C TYR A 88 15.95 -5.05 -7.13
N ALA A 89 16.29 -4.42 -8.25
CA ALA A 89 15.33 -4.02 -9.26
C ALA A 89 14.53 -5.23 -9.79
N TRP A 90 15.22 -6.33 -10.10
CA TRP A 90 14.56 -7.58 -10.53
C TRP A 90 13.72 -8.21 -9.41
N LEU A 91 14.16 -8.12 -8.15
CA LEU A 91 13.35 -8.59 -7.01
C LEU A 91 12.05 -7.80 -6.90
N ILE A 92 12.06 -6.47 -7.14
CA ILE A 92 10.84 -5.65 -7.18
C ILE A 92 9.90 -6.13 -8.29
N VAL A 93 10.41 -6.40 -9.48
CA VAL A 93 9.61 -6.94 -10.60
C VAL A 93 8.98 -8.28 -10.20
N VAL A 94 9.78 -9.25 -9.72
CA VAL A 94 9.30 -10.57 -9.32
C VAL A 94 8.26 -10.50 -8.21
N GLY A 95 8.46 -9.64 -7.20
CA GLY A 95 7.50 -9.45 -6.11
C GLY A 95 6.20 -8.74 -6.53
N THR A 96 6.24 -7.99 -7.65
CA THR A 96 5.06 -7.30 -8.18
C THR A 96 4.16 -8.23 -9.01
N ILE A 97 4.75 -9.15 -9.79
CA ILE A 97 4.04 -10.00 -10.75
C ILE A 97 2.82 -10.72 -10.16
N PRO A 98 2.88 -11.43 -9.00
CA PRO A 98 1.75 -12.18 -8.50
C PRO A 98 0.50 -11.32 -8.29
N ALA A 99 0.67 -10.16 -7.64
CA ALA A 99 -0.44 -9.26 -7.35
C ALA A 99 -0.93 -8.51 -8.60
N ALA A 100 -0.03 -8.17 -9.53
CA ALA A 100 -0.41 -7.53 -10.79
C ALA A 100 -1.26 -8.46 -11.67
N LEU A 101 -0.87 -9.73 -11.77
CA LEU A 101 -1.62 -10.72 -12.54
C LEU A 101 -2.99 -11.02 -11.93
N LEU A 102 -3.03 -11.34 -10.62
CA LEU A 102 -4.28 -11.72 -9.97
C LEU A 102 -5.22 -10.53 -9.75
N GLY A 103 -4.69 -9.32 -9.56
CA GLY A 103 -5.49 -8.11 -9.40
C GLY A 103 -6.41 -7.82 -10.58
N LEU A 104 -6.00 -8.20 -11.81
CA LEU A 104 -6.83 -8.05 -13.01
C LEU A 104 -8.08 -8.94 -13.00
N PHE A 105 -8.02 -10.10 -12.34
CA PHE A 105 -9.11 -11.09 -12.32
C PHE A 105 -10.00 -10.98 -11.09
N VAL A 106 -9.51 -10.41 -10.00
CA VAL A 106 -10.20 -10.41 -8.70
C VAL A 106 -11.03 -9.14 -8.48
N LYS A 107 -10.84 -8.09 -9.30
CA LYS A 107 -11.50 -6.79 -9.14
C LYS A 107 -13.03 -6.94 -9.10
N ASP A 108 -13.62 -7.54 -10.12
CA ASP A 108 -15.07 -7.67 -10.25
C ASP A 108 -15.67 -8.51 -9.11
N PHE A 109 -14.99 -9.59 -8.73
CA PHE A 109 -15.36 -10.41 -7.57
C PHE A 109 -15.37 -9.62 -6.26
N ILE A 110 -14.37 -8.78 -6.04
CA ILE A 110 -14.28 -7.95 -4.83
C ILE A 110 -15.42 -6.92 -4.79
N GLU A 111 -15.73 -6.29 -5.92
CA GLU A 111 -16.79 -5.30 -6.01
C GLU A 111 -18.16 -5.91 -5.72
N GLU A 112 -18.43 -7.11 -6.22
CA GLU A 112 -19.71 -7.78 -6.09
C GLU A 112 -19.95 -8.39 -4.69
N TYR A 113 -18.94 -9.06 -4.10
CA TYR A 113 -19.13 -9.87 -2.90
C TYR A 113 -18.58 -9.25 -1.61
N PHE A 114 -17.75 -8.20 -1.69
CA PHE A 114 -17.10 -7.67 -0.49
C PHE A 114 -17.97 -6.63 0.23
N THR A 115 -18.64 -7.04 1.31
CA THR A 115 -19.42 -6.17 2.19
C THR A 115 -18.53 -5.43 3.20
N THR A 116 -19.06 -4.35 3.82
CA THR A 116 -18.35 -3.63 4.89
C THR A 116 -18.09 -4.54 6.10
N LYS A 117 -18.98 -5.48 6.38
CA LYS A 117 -18.80 -6.51 7.41
C LYS A 117 -17.57 -7.37 7.14
N LEU A 118 -17.39 -7.83 5.88
CA LEU A 118 -16.20 -8.60 5.50
C LEU A 118 -14.91 -7.78 5.62
N VAL A 119 -14.96 -6.48 5.37
CA VAL A 119 -13.81 -5.59 5.63
C VAL A 119 -13.44 -5.62 7.11
N GLY A 120 -14.41 -5.59 8.03
CA GLY A 120 -14.18 -5.75 9.47
C GLY A 120 -13.43 -7.05 9.79
N LEU A 121 -13.88 -8.18 9.21
CA LEU A 121 -13.21 -9.47 9.37
C LEU A 121 -11.78 -9.45 8.81
N MET A 122 -11.55 -8.82 7.67
CA MET A 122 -10.21 -8.71 7.06
C MET A 122 -9.27 -7.81 7.86
N LEU A 123 -9.79 -6.79 8.55
CA LEU A 123 -9.00 -6.01 9.52
C LEU A 123 -8.57 -6.88 10.70
N ILE A 124 -9.42 -7.79 11.21
CA ILE A 124 -9.02 -8.75 12.24
C ILE A 124 -7.92 -9.69 11.72
N VAL A 125 -8.03 -10.16 10.47
CA VAL A 125 -6.95 -10.94 9.84
C VAL A 125 -5.65 -10.14 9.77
N THR A 126 -5.70 -8.86 9.36
CA THR A 126 -4.54 -7.96 9.38
C THR A 126 -3.93 -7.86 10.77
N SER A 127 -4.77 -7.72 11.81
CA SER A 127 -4.32 -7.72 13.21
C SER A 127 -3.55 -8.98 13.57
N ILE A 128 -4.08 -10.15 13.26
CA ILE A 128 -3.44 -11.45 13.53
C ILE A 128 -2.09 -11.55 12.81
N LEU A 129 -2.05 -11.18 11.54
CA LEU A 129 -0.81 -11.19 10.75
C LEU A 129 0.28 -10.31 11.38
N LEU A 130 -0.07 -9.10 11.81
CA LEU A 130 0.87 -8.18 12.47
C LEU A 130 1.29 -8.69 13.84
N PHE A 131 0.37 -9.29 14.61
CA PHE A 131 0.68 -9.89 15.90
C PHE A 131 1.71 -11.01 15.79
N MET A 132 1.59 -11.87 14.77
CA MET A 132 2.50 -12.98 14.55
C MET A 132 3.96 -12.55 14.32
N ILE A 133 4.20 -11.31 13.85
CA ILE A 133 5.56 -10.83 13.54
C ILE A 133 6.11 -9.82 14.55
N LYS A 134 5.34 -9.45 15.57
CA LYS A 134 5.70 -8.37 16.52
C LYS A 134 7.09 -8.53 17.17
N ASP A 135 7.48 -9.77 17.46
CA ASP A 135 8.73 -10.11 18.13
C ASP A 135 9.83 -10.61 17.18
N ILE A 136 9.51 -10.76 15.89
CA ILE A 136 10.48 -11.24 14.91
C ILE A 136 11.57 -10.17 14.67
N LYS A 137 12.81 -10.62 14.71
CA LYS A 137 13.99 -9.84 14.34
C LYS A 137 14.68 -10.59 13.20
N GLY A 138 14.38 -10.25 11.96
CA GLY A 138 15.05 -10.87 10.82
C GLY A 138 16.54 -10.51 10.73
N LYS A 139 17.29 -11.25 9.91
CA LYS A 139 18.76 -11.11 9.75
C LYS A 139 19.18 -10.70 8.35
N LYS A 140 18.36 -10.98 7.33
CA LYS A 140 18.68 -10.70 5.93
C LYS A 140 18.54 -9.21 5.63
N GLU A 141 19.56 -8.63 5.06
CA GLU A 141 19.56 -7.27 4.50
C GLU A 141 19.23 -7.30 2.99
N LYS A 142 19.15 -6.13 2.37
CA LYS A 142 18.87 -5.95 0.94
C LYS A 142 19.75 -6.81 0.03
N LYS A 143 21.06 -6.92 0.34
CA LYS A 143 22.03 -7.72 -0.42
C LYS A 143 21.77 -9.23 -0.36
N ASP A 144 21.17 -9.70 0.76
CA ASP A 144 20.95 -11.12 1.04
C ASP A 144 19.61 -11.63 0.49
N MET A 145 18.74 -10.73 0.01
CA MET A 145 17.44 -11.09 -0.56
C MET A 145 17.57 -12.01 -1.76
N THR A 146 16.72 -13.02 -1.82
CA THR A 146 16.62 -13.98 -2.92
C THR A 146 15.34 -13.76 -3.74
N TYR A 147 15.29 -14.32 -4.95
CA TYR A 147 14.08 -14.32 -5.77
C TYR A 147 12.91 -15.05 -5.09
N LEU A 148 13.21 -16.09 -4.30
CA LEU A 148 12.21 -16.81 -3.52
C LEU A 148 11.61 -15.92 -2.42
N ASP A 149 12.43 -15.08 -1.76
CA ASP A 149 11.94 -14.10 -0.78
C ASP A 149 11.00 -13.10 -1.48
N ALA A 150 11.39 -12.57 -2.63
CA ALA A 150 10.57 -11.64 -3.42
C ALA A 150 9.23 -12.27 -3.84
N LEU A 151 9.26 -13.51 -4.34
CA LEU A 151 8.05 -14.24 -4.72
C LEU A 151 7.11 -14.48 -3.52
N LYS A 152 7.66 -14.93 -2.38
CA LYS A 152 6.88 -15.11 -1.14
C LYS A 152 6.21 -13.80 -0.73
N ILE A 153 6.94 -12.68 -0.72
CA ILE A 153 6.38 -11.36 -0.39
C ILE A 153 5.30 -10.95 -1.40
N GLY A 154 5.52 -11.23 -2.69
CA GLY A 154 4.52 -11.02 -3.74
C GLY A 154 3.24 -11.83 -3.54
N LEU A 155 3.34 -13.07 -3.04
CA LEU A 155 2.16 -13.88 -2.68
C LEU A 155 1.42 -13.30 -1.45
N PHE A 156 2.13 -12.77 -0.46
CA PHE A 156 1.48 -12.00 0.63
C PHE A 156 0.79 -10.74 0.09
N GLN A 157 1.34 -10.09 -0.94
CA GLN A 157 0.71 -8.95 -1.60
C GLN A 157 -0.59 -9.33 -2.32
N VAL A 158 -0.71 -10.55 -2.86
CA VAL A 158 -1.96 -11.07 -3.45
C VAL A 158 -3.07 -11.13 -2.41
N VAL A 159 -2.77 -11.63 -1.20
CA VAL A 159 -3.77 -11.69 -0.11
C VAL A 159 -4.28 -10.29 0.23
N ALA A 160 -3.43 -9.28 0.09
CA ALA A 160 -3.79 -7.89 0.34
C ALA A 160 -4.61 -7.20 -0.78
N LEU A 161 -5.00 -7.91 -1.82
CA LEU A 161 -6.03 -7.45 -2.76
C LEU A 161 -7.41 -7.40 -2.10
N LEU A 162 -7.64 -8.19 -1.04
CA LEU A 162 -8.89 -8.19 -0.30
C LEU A 162 -9.01 -6.92 0.56
N PRO A 163 -10.08 -6.11 0.42
CA PRO A 163 -10.29 -4.91 1.21
C PRO A 163 -10.33 -5.23 2.72
N GLY A 164 -9.61 -4.44 3.52
CA GLY A 164 -9.43 -4.72 4.95
C GLY A 164 -8.10 -5.42 5.27
N ILE A 165 -7.49 -6.14 4.31
CA ILE A 165 -6.10 -6.58 4.45
C ILE A 165 -5.17 -5.44 4.03
N SER A 166 -4.32 -5.05 4.96
CA SER A 166 -3.32 -4.03 4.67
C SER A 166 -2.24 -4.56 3.73
N ARG A 167 -2.06 -3.89 2.57
CA ARG A 167 -1.00 -4.24 1.62
C ARG A 167 0.38 -4.04 2.24
N SER A 168 0.65 -2.88 2.85
CA SER A 168 1.91 -2.61 3.54
C SER A 168 2.13 -3.58 4.71
N GLY A 169 1.07 -3.93 5.45
CA GLY A 169 1.12 -4.95 6.50
C GLY A 169 1.47 -6.33 5.96
N ALA A 170 0.77 -6.81 4.95
CA ALA A 170 0.98 -8.13 4.36
C ALA A 170 2.39 -8.31 3.78
N THR A 171 2.88 -7.31 3.02
CA THR A 171 4.24 -7.36 2.44
C THR A 171 5.33 -7.29 3.51
N VAL A 172 5.15 -6.50 4.58
CA VAL A 172 6.05 -6.49 5.74
C VAL A 172 6.04 -7.85 6.44
N VAL A 173 4.86 -8.45 6.65
CA VAL A 173 4.73 -9.80 7.24
C VAL A 173 5.46 -10.82 6.39
N GLY A 174 5.25 -10.83 5.08
CA GLY A 174 5.94 -11.70 4.13
C GLY A 174 7.47 -11.54 4.20
N GLY A 175 7.96 -10.29 4.27
CA GLY A 175 9.37 -9.96 4.38
C GLY A 175 9.98 -10.48 5.69
N MET A 176 9.34 -10.21 6.82
CA MET A 176 9.82 -10.65 8.13
C MET A 176 9.76 -12.17 8.30
N LYS A 177 8.73 -12.84 7.76
CA LYS A 177 8.68 -14.31 7.69
C LYS A 177 9.73 -14.91 6.75
N SER A 178 10.21 -14.14 5.78
CA SER A 178 11.35 -14.50 4.92
C SER A 178 12.71 -14.18 5.57
N ASN A 179 12.72 -13.87 6.87
CA ASN A 179 13.89 -13.53 7.67
C ASN A 179 14.56 -12.20 7.27
N LEU A 180 13.85 -11.28 6.63
CA LEU A 180 14.34 -9.92 6.39
C LEU A 180 14.35 -9.11 7.67
N THR A 181 15.33 -8.20 7.81
CA THR A 181 15.29 -7.21 8.90
C THR A 181 14.05 -6.32 8.75
N ARG A 182 13.57 -5.75 9.86
CA ARG A 182 12.40 -4.83 9.84
C ARG A 182 12.56 -3.70 8.84
N GLU A 183 13.74 -3.12 8.77
CA GLU A 183 14.07 -2.04 7.84
C GLU A 183 14.03 -2.52 6.38
N THR A 184 14.66 -3.66 6.08
CA THR A 184 14.64 -4.24 4.73
C THR A 184 13.23 -4.61 4.29
N ALA A 185 12.43 -5.24 5.17
CA ALA A 185 11.05 -5.62 4.87
C ALA A 185 10.18 -4.39 4.59
N LEU A 186 10.32 -3.31 5.38
CA LEU A 186 9.59 -2.08 5.18
C LEU A 186 10.00 -1.35 3.90
N ASN A 187 11.31 -1.18 3.66
CA ASN A 187 11.81 -0.55 2.45
C ASN A 187 11.36 -1.31 1.20
N TYR A 188 11.43 -2.64 1.22
CA TYR A 188 10.95 -3.46 0.11
C TYR A 188 9.45 -3.35 -0.10
N SER A 189 8.66 -3.28 0.97
CA SER A 189 7.21 -3.03 0.91
C SER A 189 6.88 -1.71 0.20
N PHE A 190 7.61 -0.63 0.50
CA PHE A 190 7.42 0.65 -0.19
C PHE A 190 7.91 0.61 -1.65
N MET A 191 8.97 -0.14 -1.95
CA MET A 191 9.40 -0.33 -3.34
C MET A 191 8.38 -1.12 -4.16
N LEU A 192 7.72 -2.13 -3.58
CA LEU A 192 6.63 -2.86 -4.24
C LEU A 192 5.36 -2.00 -4.45
N TYR A 193 5.14 -1.02 -3.56
CA TYR A 193 4.02 -0.10 -3.72
C TYR A 193 4.07 0.69 -5.02
N ILE A 194 5.25 1.13 -5.43
CA ILE A 194 5.44 2.01 -6.57
C ILE A 194 4.88 1.37 -7.87
N PRO A 195 5.37 0.20 -8.32
CA PRO A 195 4.89 -0.39 -9.57
C PRO A 195 3.41 -0.78 -9.53
N ILE A 196 2.89 -1.26 -8.39
CA ILE A 196 1.47 -1.59 -8.26
C ILE A 196 0.59 -0.34 -8.33
N SER A 197 0.96 0.75 -7.66
CA SER A 197 0.20 2.01 -7.72
C SER A 197 0.27 2.66 -9.09
N VAL A 198 1.41 2.58 -9.78
CA VAL A 198 1.52 3.03 -11.18
C VAL A 198 0.62 2.20 -12.09
N ALA A 199 0.62 0.87 -11.94
CA ALA A 199 -0.24 -0.01 -12.72
C ALA A 199 -1.73 0.29 -12.48
N SER A 200 -2.15 0.43 -11.22
CA SER A 200 -3.54 0.80 -10.86
C SER A 200 -3.93 2.16 -11.47
N MET A 201 -3.03 3.13 -11.45
CA MET A 201 -3.28 4.44 -12.05
C MET A 201 -3.45 4.34 -13.56
N VAL A 202 -2.55 3.62 -14.26
CA VAL A 202 -2.62 3.45 -15.73
C VAL A 202 -3.93 2.77 -16.13
N LEU A 203 -4.35 1.74 -15.41
CA LEU A 203 -5.62 1.04 -15.66
C LEU A 203 -6.82 1.95 -15.37
N GLY A 204 -6.78 2.76 -14.32
CA GLY A 204 -7.88 3.62 -13.91
C GLY A 204 -8.00 4.93 -14.70
N VAL A 205 -6.96 5.36 -15.44
CA VAL A 205 -7.02 6.58 -16.26
C VAL A 205 -8.13 6.52 -17.29
N LYS A 206 -8.38 5.34 -17.88
CA LYS A 206 -9.47 5.16 -18.84
C LYS A 206 -10.83 5.43 -18.19
N ASP A 207 -11.07 4.85 -17.02
CA ASP A 207 -12.31 5.01 -16.26
C ASP A 207 -12.49 6.48 -15.85
N LEU A 208 -11.42 7.14 -15.45
CA LEU A 208 -11.39 8.54 -15.11
C LEU A 208 -11.82 9.44 -16.30
N ILE A 209 -11.28 9.21 -17.48
CA ILE A 209 -11.59 10.01 -18.68
C ILE A 209 -13.04 9.79 -19.14
N THR A 210 -13.57 8.57 -19.01
CA THR A 210 -14.92 8.21 -19.46
C THR A 210 -16.03 8.61 -18.49
N ALA A 211 -15.71 8.91 -17.24
CA ALA A 211 -16.69 9.20 -16.18
C ALA A 211 -17.53 10.47 -16.37
N GLY A 212 -17.15 11.37 -17.29
CA GLY A 212 -17.92 12.57 -17.65
C GLY A 212 -18.07 13.66 -16.58
N ASN A 213 -17.70 13.39 -15.34
CA ASN A 213 -17.87 14.27 -14.17
C ASN A 213 -16.55 14.93 -13.71
N ILE A 214 -15.46 14.71 -14.41
CA ILE A 214 -14.12 15.23 -14.02
C ILE A 214 -14.15 16.76 -13.85
N ALA A 215 -14.81 17.49 -14.75
CA ALA A 215 -14.82 18.94 -14.70
C ALA A 215 -15.47 19.48 -13.40
N THR A 216 -16.51 18.83 -12.91
CA THR A 216 -17.22 19.24 -11.68
C THR A 216 -16.49 18.80 -10.41
N LEU A 217 -15.74 17.71 -10.44
CA LEU A 217 -15.03 17.15 -9.30
C LEU A 217 -13.52 17.47 -9.28
N ALA A 218 -13.00 18.18 -10.29
CA ALA A 218 -11.57 18.48 -10.41
C ALA A 218 -10.99 19.16 -9.16
N ILE A 219 -11.68 20.16 -8.60
CA ILE A 219 -11.22 20.88 -7.40
C ILE A 219 -11.25 19.96 -6.15
N PRO A 220 -12.36 19.26 -5.82
CA PRO A 220 -12.39 18.28 -4.76
C PRO A 220 -11.30 17.20 -4.88
N TYR A 221 -11.09 16.66 -6.08
CA TYR A 221 -10.06 15.66 -6.36
C TYR A 221 -8.65 16.21 -6.12
N LEU A 222 -8.34 17.38 -6.63
CA LEU A 222 -7.04 18.02 -6.44
C LEU A 222 -6.73 18.26 -4.96
N ILE A 223 -7.70 18.78 -4.22
CA ILE A 223 -7.56 19.05 -2.78
C ILE A 223 -7.32 17.74 -2.01
N SER A 224 -8.10 16.70 -2.30
CA SER A 224 -7.95 15.40 -1.64
C SER A 224 -6.61 14.72 -2.00
N MET A 225 -6.18 14.82 -3.26
CA MET A 225 -4.88 14.31 -3.72
C MET A 225 -3.70 14.97 -3.01
N ILE A 226 -3.72 16.31 -2.91
CA ILE A 226 -2.68 17.06 -2.20
C ILE A 226 -2.68 16.70 -0.72
N ALA A 227 -3.85 16.66 -0.08
CA ALA A 227 -3.99 16.27 1.32
C ALA A 227 -3.46 14.85 1.56
N ALA A 228 -3.86 13.88 0.71
CA ALA A 228 -3.36 12.52 0.77
C ALA A 228 -1.82 12.48 0.64
N GLY A 229 -1.25 13.20 -0.31
CA GLY A 229 0.20 13.26 -0.49
C GLY A 229 0.94 13.81 0.72
N ILE A 230 0.50 14.95 1.25
CA ILE A 230 1.13 15.57 2.43
C ILE A 230 1.05 14.63 3.63
N VAL A 231 -0.13 14.09 3.91
CA VAL A 231 -0.34 13.22 5.07
C VAL A 231 0.41 11.90 4.92
N THR A 232 0.45 11.31 3.71
CA THR A 232 1.23 10.09 3.43
C THR A 232 2.72 10.30 3.73
N TYR A 233 3.29 11.45 3.36
CA TYR A 233 4.70 11.72 3.62
C TYR A 233 5.05 11.66 5.11
N TYR A 234 4.24 12.26 5.97
CA TYR A 234 4.46 12.23 7.42
C TYR A 234 4.10 10.89 8.05
N ALA A 235 3.01 10.26 7.61
CA ALA A 235 2.59 8.95 8.10
C ALA A 235 3.61 7.85 7.74
N ALA A 236 4.23 7.91 6.54
CA ALA A 236 5.28 6.98 6.16
C ALA A 236 6.53 7.14 7.04
N LYS A 237 6.94 8.38 7.36
CA LYS A 237 8.03 8.64 8.32
C LYS A 237 7.71 8.08 9.70
N LEU A 238 6.50 8.31 10.19
CA LEU A 238 6.03 7.76 11.46
C LEU A 238 6.11 6.23 11.45
N PHE A 239 5.70 5.58 10.36
CA PHE A 239 5.76 4.12 10.23
C PHE A 239 7.21 3.61 10.24
N ILE A 240 8.12 4.29 9.55
CA ILE A 240 9.55 3.95 9.58
C ILE A 240 10.08 3.98 11.02
N ASP A 241 9.74 5.02 11.79
CA ASP A 241 10.18 5.15 13.18
C ASP A 241 9.58 4.08 14.11
N ILE A 242 8.31 3.75 13.94
CA ILE A 242 7.64 2.69 14.70
C ILE A 242 8.24 1.32 14.37
N MET A 243 8.54 1.05 13.09
CA MET A 243 9.20 -0.19 12.65
C MET A 243 10.59 -0.33 13.26
N LYS A 244 11.39 0.73 13.26
CA LYS A 244 12.72 0.73 13.90
C LYS A 244 12.64 0.41 15.39
N LYS A 245 11.64 0.96 16.08
CA LYS A 245 11.38 0.70 17.51
C LYS A 245 10.76 -0.68 17.77
N GLY A 246 10.33 -1.41 16.74
CA GLY A 246 9.71 -2.73 16.87
C GLY A 246 8.31 -2.72 17.49
N LYS A 247 7.58 -1.63 17.38
CA LYS A 247 6.29 -1.42 18.03
C LYS A 247 5.09 -1.73 17.13
N LEU A 248 5.16 -2.80 16.32
CA LEU A 248 4.07 -3.23 15.43
C LEU A 248 2.79 -3.63 16.16
N ILE A 249 2.90 -3.97 17.43
CA ILE A 249 1.76 -4.38 18.27
C ILE A 249 0.65 -3.31 18.32
N TYR A 250 0.99 -2.02 18.25
CA TYR A 250 -0.02 -0.95 18.26
C TYR A 250 -0.95 -1.01 17.05
N PHE A 251 -0.41 -1.33 15.88
CA PHE A 251 -1.23 -1.50 14.68
C PHE A 251 -2.08 -2.77 14.73
N SER A 252 -1.55 -3.85 15.32
CA SER A 252 -2.31 -5.08 15.55
C SER A 252 -3.51 -4.81 16.45
N ILE A 253 -3.32 -4.17 17.61
CA ILE A 253 -4.42 -3.83 18.52
C ILE A 253 -5.43 -2.91 17.85
N TYR A 254 -4.97 -1.89 17.13
CA TYR A 254 -5.84 -0.98 16.39
C TYR A 254 -6.72 -1.71 15.38
N CYS A 255 -6.11 -2.54 14.51
CA CYS A 255 -6.85 -3.31 13.50
C CYS A 255 -7.85 -4.29 14.14
N PHE A 256 -7.51 -4.89 15.29
CA PHE A 256 -8.42 -5.76 16.01
C PHE A 256 -9.65 -5.02 16.51
N ILE A 257 -9.45 -3.89 17.20
CA ILE A 257 -10.55 -3.10 17.76
C ILE A 257 -11.45 -2.58 16.65
N VAL A 258 -10.87 -1.92 15.63
CA VAL A 258 -11.65 -1.37 14.52
C VAL A 258 -12.35 -2.49 13.75
N GLY A 259 -11.65 -3.59 13.46
CA GLY A 259 -12.23 -4.73 12.76
C GLY A 259 -13.40 -5.35 13.52
N LEU A 260 -13.29 -5.51 14.84
CA LEU A 260 -14.36 -6.04 15.68
C LEU A 260 -15.58 -5.09 15.71
N VAL A 261 -15.34 -3.79 15.89
CA VAL A 261 -16.41 -2.77 15.89
C VAL A 261 -17.16 -2.77 14.57
N VAL A 262 -16.42 -2.77 13.44
CA VAL A 262 -17.02 -2.79 12.10
C VAL A 262 -17.79 -4.09 11.87
N PHE A 263 -17.25 -5.23 12.27
CA PHE A 263 -17.91 -6.54 12.11
C PHE A 263 -19.24 -6.64 12.90
N ILE A 264 -19.34 -5.94 14.04
CA ILE A 264 -20.56 -5.95 14.88
C ILE A 264 -21.60 -4.95 14.37
N ILE A 265 -21.16 -3.78 13.89
CA ILE A 265 -22.08 -2.67 13.52
C ILE A 265 -22.70 -2.92 12.12
N PHE A 266 -21.96 -3.51 11.20
CA PHE A 266 -22.41 -3.79 9.83
C PHE A 266 -22.69 -5.28 9.62
#